data_6372cf0b8711c6a599b82e72537400f4
#
_entry.id   6372cf0b8711c6a599b82e72537400f4
#
_cell.length_a   1.000
_cell.length_b   1.000
_cell.length_c   1.000
_cell.angle_alpha   90.00
_cell.angle_beta   90.00
_cell.angle_gamma   90.00
#
_symmetry.space_group_name_H-M   'P 1'
#
loop_
_entity.id
_entity.type
_entity.pdbx_description
1 polymer ?
#
loop_
_entity_poly.entity_id
_entity_poly.type
_entity_poly.pdbx_seq_one_letter_code
_entity_poly.pdbx_strand_id
1 'polypeptide(L)'
;AQPSGPLATRRQWLVTQMPVGLAAVGAAGWLPGTAHALPARALSFPRDHGSHPELRTEWWYITGHVQAQGQPWGFQITFFRSRVDGTQQLQSAFAAKHLLFAHAAITDVRGQRLVHDQRIARAGFGVAQASEADTRIRLQDWTLERSDTARGKPDFAASRYTTHIVGSEFGLDLVFDSTQPVLLQGQQGLSRKGPDAAQASYYYSQPQLAVSGTLQVGN
;
A
#
# COMPACT_ATOMS: atom_id res chain seq x y z
N ALA A 1 -17.23 -54.04 27.93
CA ALA A 1 -17.73 -52.71 27.60
C ALA A 1 -16.89 -51.71 28.40
N GLN A 2 -16.00 -50.98 27.72
CA GLN A 2 -15.27 -49.84 28.30
C GLN A 2 -15.94 -48.55 27.79
N PRO A 3 -16.14 -47.54 28.67
CA PRO A 3 -16.65 -46.26 28.24
C PRO A 3 -15.55 -45.39 27.62
N SER A 4 -15.78 -44.89 26.43
CA SER A 4 -14.97 -43.93 25.76
C SER A 4 -15.12 -42.55 26.39
N GLY A 5 -14.06 -42.01 26.98
CA GLY A 5 -13.97 -40.62 27.45
C GLY A 5 -13.78 -39.64 26.27
N PRO A 6 -14.20 -38.38 26.41
CA PRO A 6 -14.10 -37.40 25.35
C PRO A 6 -12.67 -36.95 25.07
N LEU A 7 -12.32 -36.89 23.80
CA LEU A 7 -11.03 -36.40 23.33
C LEU A 7 -10.87 -34.88 23.63
N ALA A 8 -9.85 -34.52 24.37
CA ALA A 8 -9.49 -33.11 24.66
C ALA A 8 -9.11 -32.38 23.40
N THR A 9 -9.68 -31.21 23.18
CA THR A 9 -9.39 -30.35 22.03
C THR A 9 -8.04 -29.65 22.18
N ARG A 10 -7.35 -29.38 21.07
CA ARG A 10 -5.99 -28.74 20.98
C ARG A 10 -5.80 -27.46 21.82
N ARG A 11 -6.85 -26.83 22.29
CA ARG A 11 -6.82 -25.63 23.15
C ARG A 11 -6.56 -25.91 24.63
N GLN A 12 -6.70 -27.12 25.09
CA GLN A 12 -6.54 -27.47 26.51
C GLN A 12 -5.10 -27.85 26.91
N TRP A 13 -4.19 -28.05 25.96
CA TRP A 13 -2.80 -28.46 26.22
C TRP A 13 -1.85 -27.32 26.59
N LEU A 14 -2.27 -26.07 26.51
CA LEU A 14 -1.39 -24.90 26.75
C LEU A 14 -1.51 -24.28 28.16
N VAL A 15 -2.31 -24.84 29.07
CA VAL A 15 -2.58 -24.21 30.38
C VAL A 15 -1.98 -24.97 31.57
N THR A 16 -1.42 -26.17 31.39
CA THR A 16 -0.98 -26.99 32.53
C THR A 16 0.47 -27.39 32.38
N GLN A 17 1.40 -26.52 32.67
CA GLN A 17 2.78 -26.76 33.14
C GLN A 17 3.61 -25.44 33.04
N MET A 18 3.50 -24.57 34.04
CA MET A 18 4.61 -23.67 34.35
C MET A 18 4.88 -23.70 35.83
N PRO A 19 6.11 -24.06 36.26
CA PRO A 19 6.52 -23.92 37.66
C PRO A 19 6.76 -22.44 37.97
N VAL A 20 6.27 -22.01 39.13
CA VAL A 20 6.50 -20.68 39.70
C VAL A 20 7.97 -20.58 40.09
N GLY A 21 8.73 -19.86 39.26
CA GLY A 21 10.10 -19.40 39.62
C GLY A 21 10.03 -17.87 39.74
N LEU A 22 10.07 -17.34 40.98
CA LEU A 22 10.31 -15.93 41.23
C LEU A 22 11.74 -15.57 40.77
N ALA A 23 11.84 -14.85 39.67
CA ALA A 23 12.99 -14.02 39.36
C ALA A 23 12.53 -12.59 39.18
N ALA A 24 12.79 -11.76 40.18
CA ALA A 24 12.66 -10.31 40.08
C ALA A 24 13.74 -9.81 39.12
N VAL A 25 13.42 -9.67 37.84
CA VAL A 25 14.20 -8.94 36.84
C VAL A 25 13.50 -7.61 36.59
N GLY A 26 14.25 -6.52 36.82
CA GLY A 26 13.81 -5.15 36.81
C GLY A 26 12.88 -4.81 35.63
N ALA A 27 11.76 -4.24 35.96
CA ALA A 27 10.85 -3.57 35.01
C ALA A 27 11.56 -2.33 34.45
N ALA A 28 12.43 -2.52 33.46
CA ALA A 28 12.75 -1.46 32.52
C ALA A 28 11.47 -1.25 31.73
N GLY A 29 10.71 -0.22 32.10
CA GLY A 29 9.43 0.09 31.50
C GLY A 29 9.57 0.27 29.99
N TRP A 30 9.00 -0.64 29.26
CA TRP A 30 8.57 -0.36 27.92
C TRP A 30 7.40 0.63 28.04
N LEU A 31 7.73 1.93 28.04
CA LEU A 31 6.72 2.94 27.83
C LEU A 31 6.19 2.69 26.40
N PRO A 32 4.93 2.31 26.24
CA PRO A 32 4.34 2.27 24.93
C PRO A 32 4.52 3.67 24.36
N GLY A 33 5.26 3.80 23.24
CA GLY A 33 5.37 5.07 22.54
C GLY A 33 3.96 5.58 22.30
N THR A 34 3.64 6.77 22.80
CA THR A 34 2.34 7.39 22.61
C THR A 34 2.12 7.53 21.13
N ALA A 35 1.20 6.74 20.59
CA ALA A 35 0.77 6.88 19.22
C ALA A 35 0.05 8.24 19.12
N HIS A 36 0.74 9.25 18.58
CA HIS A 36 0.16 10.58 18.42
C HIS A 36 -0.89 10.54 17.31
N ALA A 37 -2.05 11.12 17.57
CA ALA A 37 -3.06 11.35 16.56
C ALA A 37 -2.48 12.22 15.43
N LEU A 38 -2.81 11.90 14.18
CA LEU A 38 -2.43 12.75 13.06
C LEU A 38 -3.15 14.11 13.19
N PRO A 39 -2.42 15.24 13.09
CA PRO A 39 -3.03 16.56 13.13
C PRO A 39 -3.92 16.77 11.90
N ALA A 40 -5.04 17.47 12.08
CA ALA A 40 -5.81 17.95 10.94
C ALA A 40 -4.99 18.98 10.16
N ARG A 41 -4.87 18.79 8.84
CA ARG A 41 -4.23 19.73 7.92
C ARG A 41 -4.92 19.71 6.56
N ALA A 42 -4.85 20.81 5.83
CA ALA A 42 -5.25 20.82 4.43
C ALA A 42 -4.24 20.01 3.58
N LEU A 43 -4.74 19.24 2.64
CA LEU A 43 -3.90 18.59 1.63
C LEU A 43 -3.50 19.63 0.57
N SER A 44 -2.26 19.59 0.15
CA SER A 44 -1.67 20.49 -0.85
C SER A 44 -1.11 19.69 -2.01
N PHE A 45 -1.72 19.80 -3.16
CA PHE A 45 -1.30 19.11 -4.38
C PHE A 45 -0.36 19.98 -5.23
N PRO A 46 0.63 19.38 -5.91
CA PRO A 46 0.88 17.95 -6.10
C PRO A 46 1.61 17.25 -4.95
N ARG A 47 2.14 18.00 -3.94
CA ARG A 47 2.96 17.44 -2.85
C ARG A 47 2.29 16.24 -2.17
N ASP A 48 1.00 16.31 -1.88
CA ASP A 48 0.28 15.24 -1.21
C ASP A 48 -0.13 14.08 -2.14
N HIS A 49 0.24 14.11 -3.42
CA HIS A 49 0.29 12.91 -4.27
C HIS A 49 1.57 12.09 -4.02
N GLY A 50 2.64 12.74 -3.54
CA GLY A 50 3.92 12.12 -3.26
C GLY A 50 3.99 11.39 -1.93
N SER A 51 5.18 10.93 -1.59
CA SER A 51 5.47 10.19 -0.36
C SER A 51 5.67 11.14 0.83
N HIS A 52 5.30 10.66 2.03
CA HIS A 52 5.47 11.32 3.33
C HIS A 52 6.32 10.44 4.24
N PRO A 53 7.67 10.52 4.15
CA PRO A 53 8.57 9.61 4.86
C PRO A 53 8.39 9.56 6.38
N GLU A 54 7.84 10.62 6.96
CA GLU A 54 7.51 10.71 8.39
C GLU A 54 6.36 9.78 8.80
N LEU A 55 5.46 9.45 7.88
CA LEU A 55 4.35 8.55 8.15
C LEU A 55 4.82 7.10 8.18
N ARG A 56 4.19 6.28 9.02
CA ARG A 56 4.56 4.88 9.20
C ARG A 56 4.30 4.05 7.94
N THR A 57 3.14 4.23 7.32
CA THR A 57 2.71 3.49 6.12
C THR A 57 1.91 4.38 5.21
N GLU A 58 2.17 4.28 3.91
CA GLU A 58 1.43 4.92 2.83
C GLU A 58 1.14 3.92 1.73
N TRP A 59 0.12 4.21 0.92
CA TRP A 59 -0.21 3.39 -0.22
C TRP A 59 -0.78 4.23 -1.36
N TRP A 60 -0.53 3.76 -2.57
CA TRP A 60 -1.10 4.24 -3.82
C TRP A 60 -1.73 3.06 -4.51
N TYR A 61 -3.00 3.12 -4.82
CA TYR A 61 -3.64 2.01 -5.49
C TYR A 61 -4.58 2.49 -6.58
N ILE A 62 -4.65 1.71 -7.66
CA ILE A 62 -5.61 1.87 -8.73
C ILE A 62 -6.25 0.50 -8.96
N THR A 63 -7.57 0.48 -8.97
CA THR A 63 -8.34 -0.73 -9.26
C THR A 63 -9.45 -0.40 -10.23
N GLY A 64 -9.78 -1.34 -11.10
CA GLY A 64 -10.80 -1.10 -12.11
C GLY A 64 -11.05 -2.31 -13.00
N HIS A 65 -11.77 -2.04 -14.07
CA HIS A 65 -12.02 -3.01 -15.12
C HIS A 65 -11.89 -2.37 -16.49
N VAL A 66 -11.56 -3.16 -17.48
CA VAL A 66 -11.42 -2.77 -18.88
C VAL A 66 -12.07 -3.81 -19.79
N GLN A 67 -12.40 -3.38 -21.01
CA GLN A 67 -12.76 -4.28 -22.09
C GLN A 67 -11.57 -4.40 -23.04
N ALA A 68 -11.08 -5.61 -23.25
CA ALA A 68 -10.01 -5.89 -24.19
C ALA A 68 -10.41 -7.08 -25.07
N GLN A 69 -10.34 -6.90 -26.41
CA GLN A 69 -10.73 -7.93 -27.38
C GLN A 69 -12.16 -8.50 -27.15
N GLY A 70 -13.09 -7.65 -26.73
CA GLY A 70 -14.46 -8.05 -26.45
C GLY A 70 -14.65 -8.85 -25.15
N GLN A 71 -13.64 -8.89 -24.28
CA GLN A 71 -13.68 -9.57 -22.97
C GLN A 71 -13.48 -8.59 -21.82
N PRO A 72 -14.22 -8.76 -20.70
CA PRO A 72 -14.03 -7.98 -19.50
C PRO A 72 -12.83 -8.50 -18.69
N TRP A 73 -11.97 -7.57 -18.28
CA TRP A 73 -10.82 -7.81 -17.42
C TRP A 73 -10.86 -6.91 -16.20
N GLY A 74 -10.64 -7.46 -15.03
CA GLY A 74 -10.37 -6.68 -13.83
C GLY A 74 -8.87 -6.47 -13.64
N PHE A 75 -8.47 -5.39 -13.01
CA PHE A 75 -7.08 -5.17 -12.60
C PHE A 75 -7.01 -4.49 -11.24
N GLN A 76 -5.89 -4.71 -10.55
CA GLN A 76 -5.52 -4.01 -9.32
C GLN A 76 -4.02 -3.80 -9.30
N ILE A 77 -3.60 -2.59 -8.94
CA ILE A 77 -2.19 -2.20 -8.78
C ILE A 77 -2.09 -1.45 -7.47
N THR A 78 -1.20 -1.89 -6.59
CA THR A 78 -1.00 -1.23 -5.29
C THR A 78 0.48 -1.15 -4.98
N PHE A 79 0.95 0.05 -4.65
CA PHE A 79 2.27 0.28 -4.10
C PHE A 79 2.13 0.73 -2.65
N PHE A 80 3.05 0.28 -1.81
CA PHE A 80 3.14 0.65 -0.42
C PHE A 80 4.55 1.13 -0.08
N ARG A 81 4.64 2.07 0.83
CA ARG A 81 5.84 2.42 1.53
C ARG A 81 5.64 2.22 3.03
N SER A 82 6.56 1.54 3.67
CA SER A 82 6.58 1.35 5.12
C SER A 82 7.89 1.87 5.70
N ARG A 83 7.80 2.68 6.75
CA ARG A 83 8.92 3.16 7.53
C ARG A 83 9.37 2.06 8.49
N VAL A 84 10.69 1.82 8.57
CA VAL A 84 11.28 0.88 9.50
C VAL A 84 11.85 1.66 10.69
N ASP A 85 11.09 1.73 11.78
CA ASP A 85 11.42 2.61 12.91
C ASP A 85 12.76 2.28 13.55
N GLY A 86 13.11 0.99 13.70
CA GLY A 86 14.34 0.53 14.32
C GLY A 86 15.63 0.91 13.56
N THR A 87 15.54 1.37 12.33
CA THR A 87 16.70 1.72 11.50
C THR A 87 16.84 3.21 11.23
N GLN A 88 15.90 4.05 11.68
CA GLN A 88 15.89 5.49 11.36
C GLN A 88 17.15 6.22 11.82
N GLN A 89 17.69 5.85 12.98
CA GLN A 89 18.88 6.47 13.58
C GLN A 89 20.20 5.94 13.00
N LEU A 90 20.19 4.88 12.21
CA LEU A 90 21.40 4.31 11.64
C LEU A 90 21.95 5.23 10.54
N GLN A 91 23.27 5.53 10.63
CA GLN A 91 23.98 6.39 9.66
C GLN A 91 24.46 5.61 8.43
N SER A 92 24.37 4.28 8.46
CA SER A 92 24.81 3.45 7.33
C SER A 92 23.93 3.69 6.10
N ALA A 93 24.54 3.87 4.94
CA ALA A 93 23.84 3.88 3.65
C ALA A 93 23.10 2.57 3.37
N PHE A 94 23.47 1.49 4.06
CA PHE A 94 22.80 0.20 3.96
C PHE A 94 21.61 0.04 4.91
N ALA A 95 21.32 1.03 5.77
CA ALA A 95 20.16 0.99 6.64
C ALA A 95 18.86 1.00 5.82
N ALA A 96 18.02 -0.01 6.04
CA ALA A 96 16.71 -0.09 5.39
C ALA A 96 15.71 0.84 6.11
N LYS A 97 15.80 2.16 5.90
CA LYS A 97 14.91 3.14 6.55
C LYS A 97 13.46 3.03 6.08
N HIS A 98 13.28 2.66 4.83
CA HIS A 98 11.97 2.43 4.22
C HIS A 98 11.99 1.16 3.38
N LEU A 99 10.88 0.44 3.40
CA LEU A 99 10.58 -0.66 2.50
C LEU A 99 9.50 -0.21 1.53
N LEU A 100 9.67 -0.53 0.26
CA LEU A 100 8.62 -0.47 -0.75
C LEU A 100 8.19 -1.88 -1.08
N PHE A 101 6.90 -2.08 -1.18
CA PHE A 101 6.34 -3.32 -1.70
C PHE A 101 5.14 -3.00 -2.58
N ALA A 102 4.91 -3.86 -3.54
CA ALA A 102 3.81 -3.72 -4.47
C ALA A 102 3.21 -5.07 -4.80
N HIS A 103 1.93 -5.07 -5.11
CA HIS A 103 1.27 -6.18 -5.74
C HIS A 103 0.42 -5.68 -6.91
N ALA A 104 0.34 -6.50 -7.93
CA ALA A 104 -0.53 -6.28 -9.06
C ALA A 104 -1.26 -7.58 -9.40
N ALA A 105 -2.49 -7.45 -9.88
CA ALA A 105 -3.32 -8.57 -10.25
C ALA A 105 -4.16 -8.24 -11.48
N ILE A 106 -4.44 -9.27 -12.27
CA ILE A 106 -5.42 -9.28 -13.35
C ILE A 106 -6.46 -10.35 -13.07
N THR A 107 -7.71 -10.02 -13.34
CA THR A 107 -8.81 -10.98 -13.27
C THR A 107 -9.41 -11.19 -14.66
N ASP A 108 -9.29 -12.39 -15.19
CA ASP A 108 -10.12 -12.86 -16.29
C ASP A 108 -11.53 -13.13 -15.76
N VAL A 109 -12.46 -12.23 -16.06
CA VAL A 109 -13.82 -12.30 -15.52
C VAL A 109 -14.59 -13.49 -16.13
N ARG A 110 -14.37 -13.79 -17.43
CA ARG A 110 -15.02 -14.93 -18.10
C ARG A 110 -14.42 -16.27 -17.70
N GLY A 111 -13.08 -16.31 -17.66
CA GLY A 111 -12.34 -17.51 -17.26
C GLY A 111 -12.33 -17.76 -15.75
N GLN A 112 -12.88 -16.83 -14.94
CA GLN A 112 -12.91 -16.90 -13.47
C GLN A 112 -11.51 -17.16 -12.88
N ARG A 113 -10.48 -16.56 -13.49
CA ARG A 113 -9.09 -16.73 -13.10
C ARG A 113 -8.49 -15.40 -12.66
N LEU A 114 -7.87 -15.40 -11.49
CA LEU A 114 -7.04 -14.29 -11.01
C LEU A 114 -5.58 -14.70 -11.10
N VAL A 115 -4.77 -13.81 -11.71
CA VAL A 115 -3.31 -13.93 -11.76
C VAL A 115 -2.73 -12.73 -11.04
N HIS A 116 -1.71 -12.94 -10.23
CA HIS A 116 -1.08 -11.86 -9.46
C HIS A 116 0.42 -12.06 -9.33
N ASP A 117 1.12 -10.98 -9.05
CA ASP A 117 2.54 -10.98 -8.71
C ASP A 117 2.83 -9.88 -7.68
N GLN A 118 3.99 -9.95 -7.04
CA GLN A 118 4.39 -9.01 -5.99
C GLN A 118 5.89 -8.74 -6.04
N ARG A 119 6.27 -7.55 -5.57
CA ARG A 119 7.66 -7.12 -5.42
C ARG A 119 7.85 -6.50 -4.05
N ILE A 120 9.06 -6.67 -3.52
CA ILE A 120 9.50 -5.99 -2.30
C ILE A 120 10.98 -5.63 -2.41
N ALA A 121 11.33 -4.41 -1.98
CA ALA A 121 12.71 -4.01 -1.83
C ALA A 121 12.83 -2.91 -0.76
N ARG A 122 14.04 -2.77 -0.18
CA ARG A 122 14.37 -1.57 0.59
C ARG A 122 14.53 -0.38 -0.33
N ALA A 123 14.15 0.81 0.12
CA ALA A 123 14.38 2.05 -0.61
C ALA A 123 15.89 2.33 -0.77
N GLY A 124 16.24 2.91 -1.92
CA GLY A 124 17.60 3.31 -2.26
C GLY A 124 18.26 2.45 -3.34
N PHE A 125 19.50 2.79 -3.66
CA PHE A 125 20.38 2.12 -4.64
C PHE A 125 19.77 2.00 -6.06
N GLY A 126 18.82 2.88 -6.42
CA GLY A 126 18.12 2.80 -7.69
C GLY A 126 17.15 1.63 -7.84
N VAL A 127 16.97 0.81 -6.78
CA VAL A 127 16.09 -0.37 -6.82
C VAL A 127 14.65 -0.01 -6.46
N ALA A 128 14.45 0.80 -5.42
CA ALA A 128 13.14 1.25 -5.00
C ALA A 128 13.18 2.69 -4.50
N GLN A 129 12.19 3.48 -4.94
CA GLN A 129 12.05 4.88 -4.54
C GLN A 129 10.61 5.35 -4.67
N ALA A 130 10.23 6.32 -3.83
CA ALA A 130 8.99 7.06 -3.93
C ALA A 130 9.31 8.54 -3.73
N SER A 131 8.96 9.37 -4.73
CA SER A 131 9.20 10.82 -4.68
C SER A 131 8.28 11.48 -3.65
N GLU A 132 8.79 12.52 -2.99
CA GLU A 132 8.00 13.34 -2.09
C GLU A 132 7.25 14.47 -2.80
N ALA A 133 7.66 14.87 -3.99
CA ALA A 133 7.10 16.02 -4.70
C ALA A 133 5.76 15.71 -5.38
N ASP A 134 5.61 14.49 -5.90
CA ASP A 134 4.44 14.02 -6.64
C ASP A 134 4.51 12.48 -6.71
N THR A 135 3.44 11.81 -7.18
CA THR A 135 3.49 10.36 -7.42
C THR A 135 4.52 10.05 -8.49
N ARG A 136 5.64 9.52 -8.07
CA ARG A 136 6.67 8.91 -8.90
C ARG A 136 7.28 7.79 -8.09
N ILE A 137 6.82 6.58 -8.35
CA ILE A 137 7.19 5.38 -7.60
C ILE A 137 7.87 4.42 -8.56
N ARG A 138 8.99 3.87 -8.12
CA ARG A 138 9.70 2.80 -8.80
C ARG A 138 10.02 1.70 -7.79
N LEU A 139 9.76 0.48 -8.17
CA LEU A 139 10.12 -0.72 -7.43
C LEU A 139 10.64 -1.77 -8.42
N GLN A 140 11.97 -1.87 -8.54
CA GLN A 140 12.64 -2.62 -9.60
C GLN A 140 12.23 -2.08 -10.99
N ASP A 141 11.54 -2.87 -11.78
CA ASP A 141 10.98 -2.56 -13.10
C ASP A 141 9.52 -2.06 -13.06
N TRP A 142 8.85 -2.17 -11.91
CA TRP A 142 7.48 -1.67 -11.74
C TRP A 142 7.46 -0.17 -11.45
N THR A 143 6.57 0.56 -12.11
CA THR A 143 6.44 2.01 -11.94
C THR A 143 5.00 2.46 -11.80
N LEU A 144 4.81 3.58 -11.10
CA LEU A 144 3.60 4.37 -11.10
C LEU A 144 3.99 5.85 -11.05
N GLU A 145 3.62 6.60 -12.09
CA GLU A 145 3.97 8.01 -12.21
C GLU A 145 2.74 8.86 -12.51
N ARG A 146 2.71 10.06 -11.95
CA ARG A 146 1.69 11.08 -12.22
C ARG A 146 2.27 12.24 -13.02
N SER A 147 1.44 12.82 -13.86
CA SER A 147 1.68 14.10 -14.53
C SER A 147 0.38 14.89 -14.65
N ASP A 148 0.50 16.19 -14.90
CA ASP A 148 -0.68 17.01 -15.23
C ASP A 148 -1.08 16.82 -16.69
N THR A 149 -2.39 16.78 -16.97
CA THR A 149 -2.92 16.68 -18.33
C THR A 149 -3.14 18.03 -18.99
N ALA A 150 -3.30 19.10 -18.20
CA ALA A 150 -3.56 20.44 -18.70
C ALA A 150 -2.26 21.14 -19.15
N ARG A 151 -2.26 21.66 -20.40
CA ARG A 151 -1.20 22.54 -20.85
C ARG A 151 -1.33 23.90 -20.15
N GLY A 152 -0.39 24.26 -19.30
CA GLY A 152 -0.16 25.63 -18.87
C GLY A 152 -0.63 26.05 -17.48
N LYS A 153 -1.40 25.24 -16.75
CA LYS A 153 -1.69 25.44 -15.32
C LYS A 153 -1.77 24.09 -14.61
N PRO A 154 -1.17 23.96 -13.42
CA PRO A 154 -1.38 22.79 -12.60
C PRO A 154 -2.86 22.67 -12.25
N ASP A 155 -3.56 21.76 -12.88
CA ASP A 155 -4.91 21.38 -12.50
C ASP A 155 -4.87 19.99 -11.91
N PHE A 156 -4.82 19.91 -10.59
CA PHE A 156 -4.73 18.64 -9.87
C PHE A 156 -6.00 17.79 -10.02
N ALA A 157 -7.07 18.36 -10.56
CA ALA A 157 -8.25 17.60 -11.02
C ALA A 157 -7.97 16.87 -12.34
N ALA A 158 -6.98 17.31 -13.13
CA ALA A 158 -6.61 16.75 -14.42
C ALA A 158 -5.29 15.96 -14.32
N SER A 159 -5.28 14.92 -13.52
CA SER A 159 -4.13 14.01 -13.36
C SER A 159 -4.13 12.94 -14.43
N ARG A 160 -2.94 12.63 -14.94
CA ARG A 160 -2.63 11.43 -15.73
C ARG A 160 -1.68 10.56 -14.93
N TYR A 161 -2.06 9.32 -14.71
CA TYR A 161 -1.16 8.31 -14.16
C TYR A 161 -0.73 7.36 -15.27
N THR A 162 0.52 6.93 -15.22
CA THR A 162 1.06 5.87 -16.07
C THR A 162 1.66 4.79 -15.20
N THR A 163 1.48 3.55 -15.58
CA THR A 163 2.07 2.41 -14.89
C THR A 163 2.68 1.44 -15.87
N HIS A 164 3.80 0.84 -15.47
CA HIS A 164 4.44 -0.27 -16.14
C HIS A 164 4.63 -1.39 -15.13
N ILE A 165 4.03 -2.54 -15.37
CA ILE A 165 4.08 -3.73 -14.52
C ILE A 165 4.43 -4.94 -15.37
N VAL A 166 5.47 -5.66 -14.96
CA VAL A 166 5.86 -6.93 -15.58
C VAL A 166 5.75 -8.02 -14.53
N GLY A 167 4.73 -8.84 -14.64
CA GLY A 167 4.53 -10.03 -13.82
C GLY A 167 5.02 -11.29 -14.53
N SER A 168 5.01 -12.41 -13.82
CA SER A 168 5.43 -13.71 -14.35
C SER A 168 4.50 -14.27 -15.43
N GLU A 169 3.20 -13.95 -15.35
CA GLU A 169 2.17 -14.45 -16.27
C GLU A 169 1.35 -13.31 -16.91
N PHE A 170 1.68 -12.04 -16.64
CA PHE A 170 0.96 -10.89 -17.18
C PHE A 170 1.81 -9.64 -17.23
N GLY A 171 1.39 -8.67 -18.06
CA GLY A 171 1.95 -7.33 -18.11
C GLY A 171 0.86 -6.28 -18.22
N LEU A 172 1.12 -5.10 -17.63
CA LEU A 172 0.24 -3.94 -17.68
C LEU A 172 1.05 -2.70 -18.06
N ASP A 173 0.71 -2.10 -19.20
CA ASP A 173 1.14 -0.77 -19.60
C ASP A 173 -0.10 0.10 -19.73
N LEU A 174 -0.50 0.76 -18.64
CA LEU A 174 -1.77 1.46 -18.56
C LEU A 174 -1.58 2.95 -18.30
N VAL A 175 -2.48 3.71 -18.87
CA VAL A 175 -2.65 5.15 -18.67
C VAL A 175 -4.02 5.39 -18.06
N PHE A 176 -4.07 6.24 -17.04
CA PHE A 176 -5.29 6.58 -16.31
C PHE A 176 -5.45 8.10 -16.31
N ASP A 177 -6.45 8.60 -17.00
CA ASP A 177 -6.79 10.02 -16.99
C ASP A 177 -7.94 10.29 -16.01
N SER A 178 -7.73 11.22 -15.08
CA SER A 178 -8.80 11.61 -14.17
C SER A 178 -9.93 12.31 -14.94
N THR A 179 -11.16 11.91 -14.65
CA THR A 179 -12.37 12.49 -15.25
C THR A 179 -13.17 13.31 -14.23
N GLN A 180 -12.73 13.31 -12.97
CA GLN A 180 -13.38 14.02 -11.87
C GLN A 180 -12.34 14.63 -10.93
N PRO A 181 -12.71 15.67 -10.16
CA PRO A 181 -11.86 16.26 -9.14
C PRO A 181 -11.44 15.27 -8.05
N VAL A 182 -10.37 15.62 -7.34
CA VAL A 182 -9.96 14.91 -6.11
C VAL A 182 -11.08 14.96 -5.09
N LEU A 183 -11.41 13.81 -4.53
CA LEU A 183 -12.36 13.65 -3.43
C LEU A 183 -11.62 13.43 -2.12
N LEU A 184 -11.69 14.39 -1.20
CA LEU A 184 -11.09 14.26 0.12
C LEU A 184 -11.96 13.37 1.01
N GLN A 185 -11.36 12.32 1.59
CA GLN A 185 -12.07 11.36 2.43
C GLN A 185 -12.11 11.82 3.90
N GLY A 186 -13.17 11.43 4.62
CA GLY A 186 -13.32 11.78 6.03
C GLY A 186 -13.50 13.29 6.28
N GLN A 187 -12.75 13.84 7.21
CA GLN A 187 -12.78 15.27 7.54
C GLN A 187 -11.69 16.00 6.76
N GLN A 188 -12.05 16.53 5.58
CA GLN A 188 -11.13 17.28 4.69
C GLN A 188 -9.80 16.53 4.41
N GLY A 189 -9.89 15.20 4.20
CA GLY A 189 -8.74 14.35 3.94
C GLY A 189 -8.21 13.60 5.16
N LEU A 190 -8.60 13.94 6.39
CA LEU A 190 -8.27 13.15 7.57
C LEU A 190 -9.32 12.05 7.79
N SER A 191 -8.92 10.80 7.50
CA SER A 191 -9.81 9.63 7.52
C SER A 191 -9.50 8.73 8.69
N ARG A 192 -10.46 8.57 9.61
CA ARG A 192 -10.37 7.62 10.73
C ARG A 192 -10.46 6.18 10.22
N LYS A 193 -9.60 5.31 10.73
CA LYS A 193 -9.52 3.88 10.39
C LYS A 193 -9.93 2.96 11.54
N GLY A 194 -10.10 3.53 12.73
CA GLY A 194 -10.48 2.79 13.93
C GLY A 194 -10.93 3.71 15.06
N PRO A 195 -11.24 3.15 16.25
CA PRO A 195 -11.74 3.90 17.38
C PRO A 195 -10.70 4.84 17.99
N ASP A 196 -9.40 4.50 17.91
CA ASP A 196 -8.33 5.33 18.42
C ASP A 196 -8.07 6.51 17.47
N ALA A 197 -7.80 7.71 18.03
CA ALA A 197 -7.46 8.90 17.27
C ALA A 197 -6.15 8.74 16.45
N ALA A 198 -5.22 7.92 16.92
CA ALA A 198 -3.99 7.58 16.22
C ALA A 198 -4.22 6.66 14.99
N GLN A 199 -5.38 6.01 14.92
CA GLN A 199 -5.75 5.16 13.79
C GLN A 199 -6.42 6.02 12.69
N ALA A 200 -5.65 6.92 12.14
CA ALA A 200 -6.08 7.81 11.06
C ALA A 200 -5.03 7.86 9.94
N SER A 201 -5.45 8.25 8.74
CA SER A 201 -4.57 8.52 7.61
C SER A 201 -5.05 9.77 6.87
N TYR A 202 -4.13 10.46 6.20
CA TYR A 202 -4.53 11.39 5.15
C TYR A 202 -4.94 10.56 3.94
N TYR A 203 -6.14 10.81 3.44
CA TYR A 203 -6.72 9.99 2.40
C TYR A 203 -7.57 10.81 1.43
N TYR A 204 -7.29 10.65 0.16
CA TYR A 204 -8.08 11.19 -0.94
C TYR A 204 -8.30 10.09 -1.98
N SER A 205 -9.25 10.32 -2.87
CA SER A 205 -9.54 9.46 -4.02
C SER A 205 -9.68 10.29 -5.28
N GLN A 206 -9.34 9.70 -6.41
CA GLN A 206 -9.69 10.21 -7.74
C GLN A 206 -10.57 9.15 -8.42
N PRO A 207 -11.91 9.29 -8.28
CA PRO A 207 -12.83 8.31 -8.84
C PRO A 207 -12.92 8.43 -10.36
N GLN A 208 -13.35 7.37 -11.02
CA GLN A 208 -13.66 7.33 -12.45
C GLN A 208 -12.51 7.78 -13.35
N LEU A 209 -11.39 7.06 -13.27
CA LEU A 209 -10.30 7.24 -14.22
C LEU A 209 -10.67 6.62 -15.58
N ALA A 210 -10.46 7.34 -16.65
CA ALA A 210 -10.51 6.79 -18.00
C ALA A 210 -9.24 5.98 -18.23
N VAL A 211 -9.37 4.71 -18.61
CA VAL A 211 -8.25 3.78 -18.75
C VAL A 211 -7.97 3.47 -20.20
N SER A 212 -6.70 3.52 -20.58
CA SER A 212 -6.21 3.08 -21.90
C SER A 212 -4.85 2.40 -21.75
N GLY A 213 -4.42 1.70 -22.79
CA GLY A 213 -3.10 1.04 -22.79
C GLY A 213 -3.16 -0.43 -23.21
N THR A 214 -2.20 -1.20 -22.74
CA THR A 214 -2.02 -2.60 -23.11
C THR A 214 -2.09 -3.50 -21.88
N LEU A 215 -2.77 -4.61 -22.04
CA LEU A 215 -2.86 -5.70 -21.09
C LEU A 215 -2.38 -6.97 -21.79
N GLN A 216 -1.37 -7.62 -21.23
CA GLN A 216 -0.82 -8.89 -21.72
C GLN A 216 -1.17 -9.99 -20.71
N VAL A 217 -1.59 -11.16 -21.17
CA VAL A 217 -1.91 -12.33 -20.35
C VAL A 217 -1.34 -13.57 -21.00
N GLY A 218 -0.60 -14.32 -20.23
CA GLY A 218 0.18 -15.47 -20.72
C GLY A 218 1.53 -15.02 -21.29
N ASN A 219 2.41 -15.99 -21.48
CA ASN A 219 3.72 -15.83 -22.14
C ASN A 219 3.56 -15.93 -23.65
#